data_2fe96366901541647cef81b88caaf1b5
#
_entry.id   2fe96366901541647cef81b88caaf1b5
#
_cell.length_a   1.000
_cell.length_b   1.000
_cell.length_c   1.000
_cell.angle_alpha   90.00
_cell.angle_beta   90.00
_cell.angle_gamma   90.00
#
_symmetry.space_group_name_H-M   'P 1'
#
loop_
_entity.id
_entity.type
_entity.pdbx_description
1 polymer ?
#
loop_
_entity_poly.entity_id
_entity_poly.type
_entity_poly.pdbx_seq_one_letter_code
_entity_poly.pdbx_strand_id
1 'polypeptide(L)'
;YNECTQSVFDLDDQKLFDKHMNDYDLLIIPGGVKALEYLRQNKSALKFIKEWDSRKKTIACICHGAQLLISSKITSGRDISGYYSIKDDISNSGANYVDGPAVISDNLVSCPHYKWMGEWMKAVFEVYENGKK
;
A
#
# COMPACT_ATOMS: atom_id res chain seq x y z
N TYR A 1 -11.02 15.03 2.67
CA TYR A 1 -10.56 15.27 1.29
C TYR A 1 -9.37 16.20 1.27
N ASN A 2 -9.50 17.34 1.96
CA ASN A 2 -8.41 18.31 2.04
C ASN A 2 -7.18 17.73 2.76
N GLU A 3 -7.39 16.93 3.76
CA GLU A 3 -6.31 16.29 4.52
C GLU A 3 -5.47 15.36 3.66
N CYS A 4 -6.13 14.55 2.84
CA CYS A 4 -5.41 13.66 1.92
C CYS A 4 -4.60 14.44 0.90
N THR A 5 -5.17 15.53 0.39
CA THR A 5 -4.50 16.40 -0.57
C THR A 5 -3.29 17.09 0.06
N GLN A 6 -3.45 17.58 1.29
CA GLN A 6 -2.34 18.18 2.03
C GLN A 6 -1.19 17.20 2.24
N SER A 7 -1.50 15.96 2.63
CA SER A 7 -0.46 14.95 2.86
C SER A 7 0.35 14.65 1.60
N VAL A 8 -0.30 14.63 0.44
CA VAL A 8 0.41 14.43 -0.85
C VAL A 8 1.33 15.61 -1.15
N PHE A 9 0.89 16.84 -0.91
CA PHE A 9 1.72 18.02 -1.11
C PHE A 9 2.88 18.09 -0.10
N ASP A 10 2.62 17.67 1.13
CA ASP A 10 3.65 17.64 2.18
C ASP A 10 4.82 16.73 1.81
N LEU A 11 4.59 15.67 1.04
CA LEU A 11 5.65 14.77 0.62
C LEU A 11 6.64 15.39 -0.37
N ASP A 12 6.31 16.52 -0.98
CA ASP A 12 7.24 17.28 -1.82
C ASP A 12 8.26 18.04 -0.99
N ASP A 13 7.96 18.30 0.29
CA ASP A 13 8.91 18.90 1.24
C ASP A 13 9.73 17.78 1.88
N GLN A 14 11.03 17.81 1.69
CA GLN A 14 11.92 16.75 2.19
C GLN A 14 11.86 16.57 3.71
N LYS A 15 11.71 17.66 4.45
CA LYS A 15 11.61 17.58 5.92
C LYS A 15 10.34 16.86 6.35
N LEU A 16 9.21 17.15 5.69
CA LEU A 16 7.95 16.48 5.99
C LEU A 16 7.95 15.04 5.52
N PHE A 17 8.57 14.77 4.38
CA PHE A 17 8.77 13.41 3.89
C PHE A 17 9.51 12.57 4.94
N ASP A 18 10.64 13.08 5.43
CA ASP A 18 11.45 12.37 6.42
C ASP A 18 10.72 12.23 7.75
N LYS A 19 9.99 13.27 8.16
CA LYS A 19 9.20 13.24 9.39
C LYS A 19 8.13 12.15 9.33
N HIS A 20 7.35 12.12 8.26
CA HIS A 20 6.30 11.10 8.10
C HIS A 20 6.90 9.70 8.01
N MET A 21 8.05 9.56 7.36
CA MET A 21 8.74 8.28 7.27
C MET A 21 9.18 7.77 8.65
N ASN A 22 9.65 8.67 9.52
CA ASN A 22 10.20 8.30 10.82
C ASN A 22 9.16 8.23 11.94
N ASP A 23 8.11 9.06 11.88
CA ASP A 23 7.15 9.20 12.98
C ASP A 23 6.04 8.14 12.96
N TYR A 24 5.83 7.48 11.84
CA TYR A 24 4.73 6.51 11.69
C TYR A 24 5.27 5.12 11.39
N ASP A 25 4.51 4.10 11.80
CA ASP A 25 4.93 2.71 11.69
C ASP A 25 4.05 1.87 10.77
N LEU A 26 2.91 2.40 10.36
CA LEU A 26 1.95 1.70 9.53
C LEU A 26 1.47 2.62 8.40
N LEU A 27 1.59 2.14 7.17
CA LEU A 27 1.08 2.83 6.00
C LEU A 27 -0.17 2.10 5.49
N ILE A 28 -1.29 2.82 5.47
CA ILE A 28 -2.55 2.28 4.94
C ILE A 28 -2.83 2.92 3.59
N ILE A 29 -3.04 2.08 2.59
CA ILE A 29 -3.39 2.52 1.24
C ILE A 29 -4.82 2.08 0.96
N PRO A 30 -5.80 2.99 1.10
CA PRO A 30 -7.20 2.66 0.84
C PRO A 30 -7.48 2.57 -0.65
N GLY A 31 -8.70 2.15 -1.00
CA GLY A 31 -9.16 2.06 -2.37
C GLY A 31 -9.66 3.38 -2.94
N GLY A 32 -10.37 3.27 -4.06
CA GLY A 32 -10.94 4.43 -4.74
C GLY A 32 -10.20 4.76 -6.03
N VAL A 33 -10.80 4.41 -7.16
CA VAL A 33 -10.15 4.52 -8.47
C VAL A 33 -9.67 5.95 -8.76
N LYS A 34 -10.52 6.93 -8.51
CA LYS A 34 -10.23 8.33 -8.85
C LYS A 34 -9.04 8.88 -8.06
N ALA A 35 -9.01 8.61 -6.76
CA ALA A 35 -7.91 9.05 -5.91
C ALA A 35 -6.59 8.41 -6.34
N LEU A 36 -6.63 7.14 -6.69
CA LEU A 36 -5.44 6.40 -7.11
C LEU A 36 -4.90 6.86 -8.45
N GLU A 37 -5.77 7.29 -9.36
CA GLU A 37 -5.31 7.85 -10.63
C GLU A 37 -4.43 9.08 -10.42
N TYR A 38 -4.79 9.92 -9.47
CA TYR A 38 -3.95 11.06 -9.09
C TYR A 38 -2.66 10.65 -8.42
N LEU A 39 -2.76 9.79 -7.42
CA LEU A 39 -1.60 9.37 -6.62
C LEU A 39 -0.56 8.62 -7.45
N ARG A 40 -1.00 7.84 -8.42
CA ARG A 40 -0.09 7.10 -9.31
C ARG A 40 0.82 8.03 -10.12
N GLN A 41 0.40 9.26 -10.35
CA GLN A 41 1.15 10.25 -11.10
C GLN A 41 2.03 11.13 -10.21
N ASN A 42 1.89 11.01 -8.90
CA ASN A 42 2.66 11.80 -7.95
C ASN A 42 3.96 11.10 -7.60
N LYS A 43 5.07 11.63 -8.10
CA LYS A 43 6.39 11.01 -7.93
C LYS A 43 6.82 10.94 -6.46
N SER A 44 6.49 11.94 -5.67
CA SER A 44 6.83 11.96 -4.24
C SER A 44 6.09 10.89 -3.47
N ALA A 45 4.81 10.67 -3.79
CA ALA A 45 4.02 9.60 -3.16
C ALA A 45 4.59 8.22 -3.49
N LEU A 46 4.94 7.98 -4.77
CA LEU A 46 5.51 6.71 -5.18
C LEU A 46 6.88 6.48 -4.55
N LYS A 47 7.70 7.52 -4.47
CA LYS A 47 9.00 7.46 -3.80
C LYS A 47 8.83 7.14 -2.32
N PHE A 48 7.86 7.75 -1.67
CA PHE A 48 7.56 7.50 -0.26
C PHE A 48 7.22 6.02 -0.02
N ILE A 49 6.32 5.46 -0.83
CA ILE A 49 5.92 4.07 -0.70
C ILE A 49 7.11 3.14 -0.93
N LYS A 50 7.93 3.43 -1.93
CA LYS A 50 9.10 2.61 -2.24
C LYS A 50 10.12 2.64 -1.09
N GLU A 51 10.39 3.80 -0.52
CA GLU A 51 11.31 3.92 0.61
C GLU A 51 10.74 3.25 1.86
N TRP A 52 9.44 3.42 2.11
CA TRP A 52 8.73 2.76 3.20
C TRP A 52 8.93 1.24 3.14
N ASP A 53 8.71 0.68 1.96
CA ASP A 53 8.90 -0.75 1.74
C ASP A 53 10.36 -1.19 1.91
N SER A 54 11.31 -0.38 1.45
CA SER A 54 12.73 -0.69 1.58
C SER A 54 13.18 -0.78 3.04
N ARG A 55 12.48 -0.08 3.93
CA ARG A 55 12.71 -0.15 5.38
C ARG A 55 11.94 -1.28 6.05
N LYS A 56 11.23 -2.10 5.29
CA LYS A 56 10.42 -3.23 5.78
C LYS A 56 9.34 -2.81 6.76
N LYS A 57 8.85 -1.60 6.65
CA LYS A 57 7.74 -1.12 7.47
C LYS A 57 6.42 -1.65 6.93
N THR A 58 5.45 -1.85 7.79
CA THR A 58 4.17 -2.48 7.44
C THR A 58 3.37 -1.63 6.45
N ILE A 59 2.89 -2.27 5.38
CA ILE A 59 1.99 -1.67 4.39
C ILE A 59 0.68 -2.46 4.37
N ALA A 60 -0.42 -1.76 4.53
CA ALA A 60 -1.76 -2.34 4.42
C ALA A 60 -2.46 -1.75 3.19
N CYS A 61 -2.90 -2.59 2.29
CA CYS A 61 -3.45 -2.18 1.00
C CYS A 61 -4.78 -2.88 0.76
N ILE A 62 -5.77 -2.15 0.25
CA ILE A 62 -7.09 -2.70 -0.03
C ILE A 62 -7.62 -2.25 -1.39
N CYS A 63 -8.31 -3.16 -2.07
CA CYS A 63 -9.06 -2.88 -3.29
C CYS A 63 -8.14 -2.38 -4.41
N HIS A 64 -8.42 -1.21 -4.98
CA HIS A 64 -7.59 -0.60 -6.02
C HIS A 64 -6.27 -0.04 -5.48
N GLY A 65 -6.08 -0.02 -4.16
CA GLY A 65 -4.84 0.45 -3.55
C GLY A 65 -3.59 -0.26 -4.08
N ALA A 66 -3.73 -1.50 -4.54
CA ALA A 66 -2.65 -2.26 -5.15
C ALA A 66 -2.03 -1.55 -6.37
N GLN A 67 -2.77 -0.67 -7.03
CA GLN A 67 -2.24 0.10 -8.16
C GLN A 67 -1.07 1.00 -7.74
N LEU A 68 -1.08 1.53 -6.51
CA LEU A 68 0.04 2.31 -6.00
C LEU A 68 1.28 1.44 -5.78
N LEU A 69 1.09 0.19 -5.38
CA LEU A 69 2.19 -0.76 -5.23
C LEU A 69 2.83 -1.04 -6.59
N ILE A 70 2.00 -1.22 -7.61
CA ILE A 70 2.47 -1.45 -8.98
C ILE A 70 3.28 -0.26 -9.48
N SER A 71 2.73 0.95 -9.33
CA SER A 71 3.40 2.17 -9.78
C SER A 71 4.68 2.46 -9.00
N SER A 72 4.75 2.04 -7.74
CA SER A 72 5.93 2.19 -6.89
C SER A 72 7.00 1.12 -7.14
N LYS A 73 6.73 0.15 -8.02
CA LYS A 73 7.68 -0.90 -8.42
C LYS A 73 8.09 -1.82 -7.26
N ILE A 74 7.15 -2.17 -6.38
CA ILE A 74 7.43 -3.02 -5.21
C ILE A 74 6.65 -4.33 -5.23
N THR A 75 6.12 -4.74 -6.38
CA THR A 75 5.23 -5.89 -6.48
C THR A 75 5.91 -7.19 -6.88
N SER A 76 7.04 -7.13 -7.57
CA SER A 76 7.66 -8.31 -8.16
C SER A 76 8.01 -9.39 -7.13
N GLY A 77 7.60 -10.62 -7.42
CA GLY A 77 7.88 -11.78 -6.58
C GLY A 77 7.04 -11.91 -5.32
N ARG A 78 6.06 -11.03 -5.14
CA ARG A 78 5.21 -11.03 -3.94
C ARG A 78 3.83 -11.60 -4.22
N ASP A 79 3.20 -12.14 -3.18
CA ASP A 79 1.80 -12.52 -3.23
C ASP A 79 0.96 -11.28 -2.91
N ILE A 80 0.09 -10.90 -3.82
CA ILE A 80 -0.71 -9.68 -3.67
C ILE A 80 -2.15 -9.94 -4.06
N SER A 81 -3.07 -9.48 -3.23
CA SER A 81 -4.48 -9.38 -3.57
C SER A 81 -4.84 -7.93 -3.89
N GLY A 82 -5.89 -7.75 -4.64
CA GLY A 82 -6.43 -6.44 -4.97
C GLY A 82 -7.81 -6.61 -5.57
N TYR A 83 -8.44 -5.51 -5.92
CA TYR A 83 -9.77 -5.60 -6.49
C TYR A 83 -9.76 -6.46 -7.77
N TYR A 84 -10.82 -7.20 -7.95
CA TYR A 84 -10.90 -8.23 -9.00
C TYR A 84 -10.64 -7.71 -10.41
N SER A 85 -11.02 -6.47 -10.70
CA SER A 85 -10.83 -5.88 -12.03
C SER A 85 -9.37 -5.59 -12.37
N ILE A 86 -8.48 -5.50 -11.37
CA ILE A 86 -7.06 -5.22 -11.61
C ILE A 86 -6.17 -6.46 -11.44
N LYS A 87 -6.77 -7.64 -11.44
CA LYS A 87 -6.06 -8.91 -11.32
C LYS A 87 -4.93 -9.03 -12.34
N ASP A 88 -5.22 -8.74 -13.59
CA ASP A 88 -4.23 -8.87 -14.67
C ASP A 88 -3.10 -7.86 -14.51
N ASP A 89 -3.43 -6.65 -14.04
CA ASP A 89 -2.42 -5.62 -13.79
C ASP A 89 -1.46 -6.05 -12.69
N ILE A 90 -1.98 -6.65 -11.63
CA ILE A 90 -1.17 -7.19 -10.54
C ILE A 90 -0.25 -8.29 -11.06
N SER A 91 -0.79 -9.24 -11.82
CA SER A 91 0.00 -10.34 -12.38
C SER A 91 1.05 -9.82 -13.36
N ASN A 92 0.70 -8.87 -14.20
CA ASN A 92 1.61 -8.30 -15.19
C ASN A 92 2.75 -7.50 -14.55
N SER A 93 2.57 -7.05 -13.31
CA SER A 93 3.62 -6.33 -12.57
C SER A 93 4.69 -7.25 -11.97
N GLY A 94 4.56 -8.55 -12.16
CA GLY A 94 5.49 -9.53 -11.61
C GLY A 94 5.07 -10.11 -10.28
N ALA A 95 3.91 -9.73 -9.75
CA ALA A 95 3.37 -10.30 -8.53
C ALA A 95 2.59 -11.57 -8.84
N ASN A 96 2.39 -12.40 -7.82
CA ASN A 96 1.49 -13.52 -7.85
C ASN A 96 0.15 -13.08 -7.29
N TYR A 97 -0.87 -12.97 -8.14
CA TYR A 97 -2.20 -12.58 -7.69
C TYR A 97 -2.84 -13.69 -6.85
N VAL A 98 -3.28 -13.36 -5.64
CA VAL A 98 -3.95 -14.30 -4.74
C VAL A 98 -5.32 -13.74 -4.36
N ASP A 99 -6.38 -14.48 -4.65
CA ASP A 99 -7.73 -14.10 -4.24
C ASP A 99 -7.97 -14.63 -2.83
N GLY A 100 -7.83 -13.75 -1.85
CA GLY A 100 -8.03 -14.09 -0.45
C GLY A 100 -8.31 -12.85 0.39
N PRO A 101 -8.97 -13.02 1.54
CA PRO A 101 -9.43 -11.89 2.35
C PRO A 101 -8.30 -11.08 2.99
N ALA A 102 -7.16 -11.72 3.23
CA ALA A 102 -5.99 -11.05 3.80
C ALA A 102 -4.75 -11.81 3.34
N VAL A 103 -4.05 -11.24 2.36
CA VAL A 103 -2.88 -11.88 1.77
C VAL A 103 -1.62 -11.21 2.32
N ILE A 104 -0.82 -11.99 3.02
CA ILE A 104 0.41 -11.52 3.68
C ILE A 104 1.62 -11.90 2.82
N SER A 105 2.43 -10.91 2.50
CA SER A 105 3.71 -11.10 1.83
C SER A 105 4.75 -10.22 2.53
N ASP A 106 5.50 -10.82 3.46
CA ASP A 106 6.47 -10.11 4.29
C ASP A 106 5.81 -8.96 5.07
N ASN A 107 6.18 -7.72 4.78
CA ASN A 107 5.63 -6.52 5.44
C ASN A 107 4.33 -6.00 4.81
N LEU A 108 3.84 -6.66 3.78
CA LEU A 108 2.68 -6.21 3.00
C LEU A 108 1.46 -7.09 3.29
N VAL A 109 0.32 -6.46 3.59
CA VAL A 109 -0.96 -7.14 3.78
C VAL A 109 -1.98 -6.54 2.82
N SER A 110 -2.46 -7.33 1.88
CA SER A 110 -3.39 -6.87 0.85
C SER A 110 -4.75 -7.57 0.92
N CYS A 111 -5.78 -6.89 0.42
CA CYS A 111 -7.17 -7.34 0.51
C CYS A 111 -7.91 -6.90 -0.75
N PRO A 112 -8.80 -7.73 -1.31
CA PRO A 112 -9.46 -7.39 -2.57
C PRO A 112 -10.66 -6.46 -2.41
N HIS A 113 -11.35 -6.51 -1.26
CA HIS A 113 -12.64 -5.82 -1.15
C HIS A 113 -12.94 -5.48 0.31
N TYR A 114 -13.64 -4.37 0.54
CA TYR A 114 -14.00 -3.91 1.88
C TYR A 114 -14.85 -4.90 2.69
N LYS A 115 -15.55 -5.82 2.02
CA LYS A 115 -16.31 -6.85 2.73
C LYS A 115 -15.45 -7.75 3.62
N TRP A 116 -14.13 -7.79 3.35
CA TRP A 116 -13.17 -8.56 4.13
C TRP A 116 -12.35 -7.69 5.08
N MET A 117 -12.78 -6.45 5.31
CA MET A 117 -12.02 -5.46 6.07
C MET A 117 -11.65 -5.95 7.48
N GLY A 118 -12.55 -6.66 8.17
CA GLY A 118 -12.27 -7.19 9.51
C GLY A 118 -11.10 -8.17 9.53
N GLU A 119 -11.11 -9.12 8.62
CA GLU A 119 -10.04 -10.11 8.50
C GLU A 119 -8.73 -9.46 8.07
N TRP A 120 -8.80 -8.50 7.16
CA TRP A 120 -7.66 -7.75 6.68
C TRP A 120 -7.01 -6.95 7.82
N MET A 121 -7.79 -6.17 8.56
CA MET A 121 -7.26 -5.38 9.67
C MET A 121 -6.65 -6.25 10.76
N LYS A 122 -7.23 -7.40 11.05
CA LYS A 122 -6.66 -8.35 11.99
C LYS A 122 -5.27 -8.79 11.53
N ALA A 123 -5.13 -9.17 10.26
CA ALA A 123 -3.85 -9.58 9.71
C ALA A 123 -2.84 -8.42 9.70
N VAL A 124 -3.30 -7.21 9.41
CA VAL A 124 -2.46 -6.01 9.43
C VAL A 124 -1.83 -5.81 10.81
N PHE A 125 -2.64 -5.88 11.86
CA PHE A 125 -2.13 -5.71 13.22
C PHE A 125 -1.18 -6.85 13.62
N GLU A 126 -1.43 -8.06 13.19
CA GLU A 126 -0.53 -9.18 13.45
C GLU A 126 0.84 -8.95 12.81
N VAL A 127 0.87 -8.54 11.55
CA VAL A 127 2.12 -8.23 10.84
C VAL A 127 2.83 -7.04 11.49
N TYR A 128 2.09 -6.00 11.84
CA TYR A 128 2.62 -4.83 12.52
C TYR A 128 3.26 -5.19 13.87
N GLU A 129 2.57 -5.96 14.69
CA GLU A 129 3.09 -6.38 16.00
C GLU A 129 4.33 -7.26 15.86
N ASN A 130 4.35 -8.18 14.89
CA ASN A 130 5.51 -9.03 14.63
C ASN A 130 6.71 -8.21 14.16
N GLY A 131 6.49 -7.16 13.39
CA GLY A 131 7.55 -6.28 12.91
C GLY A 131 8.23 -5.47 14.02
N LYS A 132 7.58 -5.31 15.16
CA LYS A 132 8.17 -4.61 16.31
C LYS A 132 9.13 -5.47 17.13
N LYS A 133 9.08 -6.77 16.94
CA LYS A 133 9.95 -7.70 17.65
C LYS A 133 11.28 -7.84 16.93
#